data_bd45096e4307cb9fa4b3b9b93926c346
#
_entry.id   bd45096e4307cb9fa4b3b9b93926c346
#
_cell.length_a   1.000
_cell.length_b   1.000
_cell.length_c   1.000
_cell.angle_alpha   90.00
_cell.angle_beta   90.00
_cell.angle_gamma   90.00
#
_symmetry.space_group_name_H-M   'P 1'
#
loop_
_entity.id
_entity.type
_entity.pdbx_description
1 polymer ?
#
loop_
_entity_poly.entity_id
_entity_poly.type
_entity_poly.pdbx_seq_one_letter_code
_entity_poly.pdbx_strand_id
1 'polypeptide(L)'
;PYTTLFRSYYVYVKGEVVLTTDSVSDAIIAANSQMGVVIGENQQYVWKRSRKTAQAAFNDIVVGEEDSGAGSIAQCVNAILEKEKINISVSALISQGETPKQILLNTLKDATVLDLTGCTVDEILYYVSNGYPVFAMTGSNDAVLVVGYDANNVVLYDPAVGQTYKRTTADADEMFFNAGNIFFTYQK
;
A
#
# COMPACT_ATOMS: atom_id res chain seq x y z
N PRO A 1 12.16 -23.98 -1.61
CA PRO A 1 11.24 -23.83 -0.47
C PRO A 1 11.27 -22.36 -0.07
N TYR A 2 10.14 -21.66 -0.29
CA TYR A 2 9.95 -20.30 0.15
C TYR A 2 9.79 -20.34 1.66
N THR A 3 10.83 -19.98 2.39
CA THR A 3 10.71 -19.71 3.82
C THR A 3 9.86 -18.43 3.92
N THR A 4 8.59 -18.59 4.20
CA THR A 4 7.75 -17.48 4.65
C THR A 4 8.38 -17.07 5.98
N LEU A 5 9.18 -16.01 5.96
CA LEU A 5 9.65 -15.38 7.18
C LEU A 5 8.40 -14.85 7.87
N PHE A 6 7.94 -15.57 8.88
CA PHE A 6 6.92 -15.05 9.79
C PHE A 6 7.51 -13.82 10.43
N ARG A 7 6.98 -12.66 10.05
CA ARG A 7 7.38 -11.39 10.65
C ARG A 7 6.42 -11.12 11.78
N SER A 8 6.95 -10.88 12.96
CA SER A 8 6.14 -10.46 14.09
C SER A 8 6.06 -8.93 14.15
N TYR A 9 4.85 -8.45 14.39
CA TYR A 9 4.55 -7.04 14.63
C TYR A 9 4.12 -6.88 16.07
N TYR A 10 4.69 -5.88 16.74
CA TYR A 10 4.45 -5.59 18.14
C TYR A 10 3.71 -4.27 18.26
N VAL A 11 2.53 -4.30 18.89
CA VAL A 11 1.76 -3.10 19.19
C VAL A 11 2.16 -2.60 20.55
N TYR A 12 2.70 -1.39 20.60
CA TYR A 12 3.07 -0.70 21.83
C TYR A 12 2.05 0.38 22.18
N VAL A 13 1.56 0.35 23.41
CA VAL A 13 0.71 1.40 23.98
C VAL A 13 1.36 1.84 25.30
N LYS A 14 1.67 3.13 25.41
CA LYS A 14 2.35 3.72 26.59
C LYS A 14 3.65 3.00 26.97
N GLY A 15 4.37 2.46 26.00
CA GLY A 15 5.66 1.78 26.20
C GLY A 15 5.55 0.28 26.51
N GLU A 16 4.36 -0.28 26.59
CA GLU A 16 4.14 -1.71 26.84
C GLU A 16 3.61 -2.41 25.60
N VAL A 17 4.05 -3.66 25.36
CA VAL A 17 3.52 -4.50 24.28
C VAL A 17 2.14 -5.02 24.69
N VAL A 18 1.12 -4.63 23.94
CA VAL A 18 -0.28 -5.05 24.19
C VAL A 18 -0.77 -6.12 23.20
N LEU A 19 -0.10 -6.27 22.07
CA LEU A 19 -0.40 -7.29 21.06
C LEU A 19 0.87 -7.68 20.32
N THR A 20 1.01 -8.96 20.01
CA THR A 20 1.97 -9.51 19.05
C THR A 20 1.21 -10.31 18.01
N THR A 21 1.44 -10.03 16.72
CA THR A 21 0.75 -10.67 15.60
C THR A 21 1.66 -10.75 14.38
N ASP A 22 1.37 -11.67 13.46
CA ASP A 22 2.00 -11.75 12.14
C ASP A 22 1.25 -10.96 11.05
N SER A 23 0.08 -10.42 11.39
CA SER A 23 -0.74 -9.58 10.53
C SER A 23 -0.44 -8.10 10.79
N VAL A 24 0.17 -7.42 9.81
CA VAL A 24 0.46 -5.99 9.91
C VAL A 24 -0.82 -5.16 9.99
N SER A 25 -1.88 -5.54 9.26
CA SER A 25 -3.16 -4.82 9.29
C SER A 25 -3.82 -4.92 10.67
N ASP A 26 -3.84 -6.12 11.29
CA ASP A 26 -4.36 -6.29 12.65
C ASP A 26 -3.57 -5.46 13.66
N ALA A 27 -2.25 -5.44 13.52
CA ALA A 27 -1.39 -4.60 14.37
C ALA A 27 -1.73 -3.10 14.22
N ILE A 28 -1.90 -2.62 12.98
CA ILE A 28 -2.22 -1.21 12.70
C ILE A 28 -3.59 -0.84 13.26
N ILE A 29 -4.61 -1.65 13.01
CA ILE A 29 -5.97 -1.43 13.51
C ILE A 29 -5.97 -1.38 15.04
N ALA A 30 -5.29 -2.33 15.70
CA ALA A 30 -5.17 -2.35 17.15
C ALA A 30 -4.40 -1.13 17.69
N ALA A 31 -3.29 -0.74 17.07
CA ALA A 31 -2.51 0.43 17.44
C ALA A 31 -3.34 1.72 17.26
N ASN A 32 -4.03 1.84 16.14
CA ASN A 32 -4.85 3.03 15.86
C ASN A 32 -5.97 3.21 16.88
N SER A 33 -6.66 2.14 17.26
CA SER A 33 -7.75 2.17 18.24
C SER A 33 -7.28 2.57 19.66
N GLN A 34 -6.04 2.29 20.02
CA GLN A 34 -5.47 2.49 21.35
C GLN A 34 -4.44 3.63 21.43
N MET A 35 -4.33 4.44 20.36
CA MET A 35 -3.30 5.49 20.26
C MET A 35 -1.87 4.96 20.45
N GLY A 36 -1.64 3.75 19.97
CA GLY A 36 -0.36 3.07 20.01
C GLY A 36 0.47 3.23 18.73
N VAL A 37 1.54 2.43 18.65
CA VAL A 37 2.43 2.33 17.48
C VAL A 37 2.70 0.87 17.17
N VAL A 38 3.10 0.58 15.93
CA VAL A 38 3.53 -0.76 15.51
C VAL A 38 5.03 -0.75 15.27
N ILE A 39 5.74 -1.66 15.94
CA ILE A 39 7.18 -1.89 15.81
C ILE A 39 7.40 -3.26 15.18
N GLY A 40 8.32 -3.36 14.23
CA GLY A 40 8.73 -4.63 13.63
C GLY A 40 9.84 -5.34 14.42
N GLU A 41 10.19 -6.55 14.00
CA GLU A 41 11.28 -7.33 14.61
C GLU A 41 12.64 -6.62 14.58
N ASN A 42 12.86 -5.75 13.60
CA ASN A 42 14.07 -4.92 13.47
C ASN A 42 14.06 -3.70 14.38
N GLN A 43 13.13 -3.58 15.31
CA GLN A 43 12.94 -2.47 16.23
C GLN A 43 12.64 -1.12 15.55
N GLN A 44 12.20 -1.15 14.29
CA GLN A 44 11.82 0.06 13.57
C GLN A 44 10.30 0.24 13.53
N TYR A 45 9.86 1.49 13.38
CA TYR A 45 8.45 1.78 13.21
C TYR A 45 7.93 1.20 11.90
N VAL A 46 6.91 0.35 12.01
CA VAL A 46 6.11 -0.12 10.88
C VAL A 46 4.92 0.81 10.65
N TRP A 47 4.36 1.34 11.74
CA TRP A 47 3.25 2.29 11.68
C TRP A 47 3.17 3.15 12.94
N LYS A 48 2.76 4.41 12.75
CA LYS A 48 2.36 5.32 13.82
C LYS A 48 1.38 6.36 13.29
N ARG A 49 0.54 6.88 14.15
CA ARG A 49 -0.36 7.99 13.83
C ARG A 49 0.44 9.31 13.75
N SER A 50 1.14 9.50 12.66
CA SER A 50 1.90 10.71 12.40
C SER A 50 2.02 10.89 10.90
N ARG A 51 1.49 11.98 10.38
CA ARG A 51 1.62 12.32 8.97
C ARG A 51 1.74 13.83 8.77
N LYS A 52 2.25 14.20 7.63
CA LYS A 52 2.37 15.61 7.20
C LYS A 52 0.98 16.19 6.94
N THR A 53 0.89 17.50 6.82
CA THR A 53 -0.36 18.19 6.45
C THR A 53 -0.78 17.84 5.03
N ALA A 54 0.19 17.73 4.11
CA ALA A 54 -0.01 17.25 2.75
C ALA A 54 1.24 16.55 2.25
N GLN A 55 1.09 15.58 1.35
CA GLN A 55 2.20 14.81 0.80
C GLN A 55 1.85 14.25 -0.58
N ALA A 56 2.88 14.14 -1.43
CA ALA A 56 2.86 13.26 -2.59
C ALA A 56 3.91 12.16 -2.41
N ALA A 57 3.54 10.90 -2.63
CA ALA A 57 4.48 9.79 -2.54
C ALA A 57 5.44 9.77 -3.72
N PHE A 58 4.96 10.14 -4.90
CA PHE A 58 5.74 10.43 -6.10
C PHE A 58 4.90 11.25 -7.08
N ASN A 59 5.56 12.11 -7.87
CA ASN A 59 4.90 13.04 -8.78
C ASN A 59 4.87 12.52 -10.23
N ASP A 60 5.95 11.87 -10.65
CA ASP A 60 6.10 11.36 -12.02
C ASP A 60 5.79 9.85 -12.01
N ILE A 61 4.51 9.53 -12.28
CA ILE A 61 4.05 8.15 -12.32
C ILE A 61 4.23 7.64 -13.73
N VAL A 62 5.04 6.60 -13.87
CA VAL A 62 5.35 5.96 -15.15
C VAL A 62 4.85 4.51 -15.10
N VAL A 63 4.18 4.10 -16.16
CA VAL A 63 3.88 2.70 -16.46
C VAL A 63 4.79 2.28 -17.61
N GLY A 64 5.51 1.18 -17.46
CA GLY A 64 6.41 0.66 -18.50
C GLY A 64 5.65 0.29 -19.77
N GLU A 65 6.35 0.37 -20.92
CA GLU A 65 5.74 0.14 -22.24
C GLU A 65 5.05 -1.23 -22.34
N GLU A 66 5.61 -2.26 -21.70
CA GLU A 66 5.07 -3.62 -21.71
C GLU A 66 3.69 -3.75 -21.07
N ASP A 67 3.36 -2.86 -20.14
CA ASP A 67 2.09 -2.87 -19.42
C ASP A 67 1.19 -1.66 -19.75
N SER A 68 1.58 -0.78 -20.67
CA SER A 68 0.85 0.45 -21.02
C SER A 68 -0.57 0.21 -21.55
N GLY A 69 -0.84 -0.95 -22.11
CA GLY A 69 -2.18 -1.37 -22.57
C GLY A 69 -2.86 -2.41 -21.69
N ALA A 70 -2.28 -2.74 -20.55
CA ALA A 70 -2.81 -3.75 -19.63
C ALA A 70 -3.96 -3.20 -18.76
N GLY A 71 -4.63 -4.09 -18.02
CA GLY A 71 -5.64 -3.68 -17.04
C GLY A 71 -5.05 -2.85 -15.88
N SER A 72 -5.90 -2.10 -15.20
CA SER A 72 -5.49 -1.16 -14.15
C SER A 72 -4.69 -1.80 -13.01
N ILE A 73 -4.98 -3.04 -12.66
CA ILE A 73 -4.23 -3.81 -11.64
C ILE A 73 -2.77 -3.97 -12.07
N ALA A 74 -2.52 -4.43 -13.31
CA ALA A 74 -1.17 -4.62 -13.81
C ALA A 74 -0.42 -3.29 -13.90
N GLN A 75 -1.06 -2.26 -14.41
CA GLN A 75 -0.47 -0.93 -14.54
C GLN A 75 -0.12 -0.31 -13.18
N CYS A 76 -0.97 -0.47 -12.16
CA CYS A 76 -0.68 0.02 -10.80
C CYS A 76 0.54 -0.68 -10.18
N VAL A 77 0.62 -2.01 -10.29
CA VAL A 77 1.78 -2.77 -9.79
C VAL A 77 3.04 -2.39 -10.57
N ASN A 78 2.95 -2.29 -11.90
CA ASN A 78 4.06 -1.88 -12.75
C ASN A 78 4.57 -0.49 -12.36
N ALA A 79 3.70 0.50 -12.14
CA ALA A 79 4.08 1.84 -11.71
C ALA A 79 4.83 1.86 -10.37
N ILE A 80 4.49 0.97 -9.43
CA ILE A 80 5.27 0.78 -8.21
C ILE A 80 6.67 0.27 -8.52
N LEU A 81 6.78 -0.73 -9.40
CA LEU A 81 8.05 -1.33 -9.77
C LEU A 81 8.93 -0.38 -10.57
N GLU A 82 8.37 0.39 -11.49
CA GLU A 82 9.08 1.44 -12.23
C GLU A 82 9.66 2.52 -11.31
N LYS A 83 8.90 2.93 -10.29
CA LYS A 83 9.41 3.83 -9.24
C LYS A 83 10.68 3.27 -8.56
N GLU A 84 10.72 1.97 -8.36
CA GLU A 84 11.87 1.25 -7.78
C GLU A 84 12.90 0.81 -8.83
N LYS A 85 12.75 1.25 -10.10
CA LYS A 85 13.64 0.94 -11.24
C LYS A 85 13.70 -0.55 -11.57
N ILE A 86 12.59 -1.23 -11.39
CA ILE A 86 12.40 -2.64 -11.75
C ILE A 86 11.50 -2.69 -12.98
N ASN A 87 12.07 -3.08 -14.12
CA ASN A 87 11.37 -3.18 -15.38
C ASN A 87 11.03 -4.66 -15.67
N ILE A 88 9.77 -5.01 -15.54
CA ILE A 88 9.23 -6.36 -15.84
C ILE A 88 7.80 -6.22 -16.37
N SER A 89 7.36 -7.19 -17.17
CA SER A 89 5.94 -7.28 -17.58
C SER A 89 5.09 -7.87 -16.45
N VAL A 90 4.34 -7.02 -15.77
CA VAL A 90 3.41 -7.42 -14.70
C VAL A 90 2.22 -8.16 -15.29
N SER A 91 1.70 -7.73 -16.44
CA SER A 91 0.59 -8.40 -17.13
C SER A 91 0.92 -9.84 -17.52
N ALA A 92 2.17 -10.12 -17.92
CA ALA A 92 2.61 -11.48 -18.19
C ALA A 92 2.59 -12.36 -16.93
N LEU A 93 3.05 -11.84 -15.78
CA LEU A 93 3.01 -12.57 -14.51
C LEU A 93 1.58 -12.82 -14.02
N ILE A 94 0.69 -11.84 -14.15
CA ILE A 94 -0.74 -12.01 -13.83
C ILE A 94 -1.36 -13.08 -14.74
N SER A 95 -1.01 -13.11 -16.02
CA SER A 95 -1.50 -14.14 -16.96
C SER A 95 -1.00 -15.55 -16.60
N GLN A 96 0.10 -15.66 -15.86
CA GLN A 96 0.62 -16.91 -15.32
C GLN A 96 -0.01 -17.30 -13.96
N GLY A 97 -0.93 -16.48 -13.44
CA GLY A 97 -1.66 -16.73 -12.20
C GLY A 97 -1.05 -16.09 -10.96
N GLU A 98 -0.03 -15.24 -11.10
CA GLU A 98 0.50 -14.50 -9.95
C GLU A 98 -0.45 -13.38 -9.52
N THR A 99 -0.61 -13.20 -8.22
CA THR A 99 -1.37 -12.09 -7.66
C THR A 99 -0.50 -10.83 -7.52
N PRO A 100 -1.09 -9.62 -7.47
CA PRO A 100 -0.36 -8.39 -7.23
C PRO A 100 0.58 -8.45 -6.02
N LYS A 101 0.11 -9.03 -4.92
CA LYS A 101 0.91 -9.21 -3.70
C LYS A 101 2.12 -10.12 -3.93
N GLN A 102 1.92 -11.26 -4.63
CA GLN A 102 3.01 -12.18 -4.95
C GLN A 102 4.06 -11.54 -5.84
N ILE A 103 3.63 -10.77 -6.85
CA ILE A 103 4.53 -10.04 -7.74
C ILE A 103 5.41 -9.06 -6.94
N LEU A 104 4.80 -8.25 -6.07
CA LEU A 104 5.55 -7.34 -5.21
C LEU A 104 6.53 -8.08 -4.29
N LEU A 105 6.10 -9.18 -3.64
CA LEU A 105 6.95 -10.00 -2.77
C LEU A 105 8.12 -10.64 -3.52
N ASN A 106 7.89 -11.05 -4.77
CA ASN A 106 8.91 -11.70 -5.59
C ASN A 106 9.92 -10.72 -6.19
N THR A 107 9.56 -9.44 -6.34
CA THR A 107 10.37 -8.44 -7.04
C THR A 107 11.06 -7.44 -6.10
N LEU A 108 10.39 -6.98 -5.06
CA LEU A 108 10.92 -5.97 -4.12
C LEU A 108 11.79 -6.63 -3.04
N LYS A 109 12.98 -7.13 -3.43
CA LYS A 109 13.87 -7.90 -2.53
C LYS A 109 14.46 -7.08 -1.38
N ASP A 110 14.67 -5.78 -1.60
CA ASP A 110 15.27 -4.85 -0.62
C ASP A 110 14.22 -4.08 0.19
N ALA A 111 12.96 -4.54 0.14
CA ALA A 111 11.85 -3.92 0.84
C ALA A 111 10.96 -4.95 1.55
N THR A 112 10.22 -4.48 2.54
CA THR A 112 9.16 -5.25 3.17
C THR A 112 7.85 -4.94 2.50
N VAL A 113 7.24 -5.91 1.82
CA VAL A 113 5.88 -5.79 1.29
C VAL A 113 4.88 -5.98 2.41
N LEU A 114 3.92 -5.08 2.50
CA LEU A 114 2.93 -5.02 3.58
C LEU A 114 1.52 -5.20 3.00
N ASP A 115 0.80 -6.16 3.53
CA ASP A 115 -0.62 -6.37 3.25
C ASP A 115 -1.44 -5.56 4.26
N LEU A 116 -2.03 -4.46 3.79
CA LEU A 116 -2.82 -3.55 4.60
C LEU A 116 -4.33 -3.79 4.44
N THR A 117 -4.70 -4.96 3.93
CA THR A 117 -6.11 -5.32 3.73
C THR A 117 -6.88 -5.25 5.04
N GLY A 118 -7.99 -4.52 5.05
CA GLY A 118 -8.79 -4.24 6.23
C GLY A 118 -8.52 -2.90 6.91
N CYS A 119 -7.41 -2.24 6.60
CA CYS A 119 -7.13 -0.89 7.09
C CYS A 119 -8.10 0.15 6.48
N THR A 120 -8.24 1.28 7.12
CA THR A 120 -8.95 2.46 6.61
C THR A 120 -8.02 3.35 5.78
N VAL A 121 -8.58 4.30 5.04
CA VAL A 121 -7.79 5.30 4.32
C VAL A 121 -6.87 6.06 5.27
N ASP A 122 -7.37 6.48 6.44
CA ASP A 122 -6.55 7.22 7.41
C ASP A 122 -5.30 6.43 7.85
N GLU A 123 -5.44 5.14 8.02
CA GLU A 123 -4.34 4.24 8.42
C GLU A 123 -3.30 4.07 7.31
N ILE A 124 -3.71 3.92 6.06
CA ILE A 124 -2.78 3.73 4.94
C ILE A 124 -2.01 5.01 4.57
N LEU A 125 -2.54 6.19 4.88
CA LEU A 125 -1.87 7.46 4.58
C LEU A 125 -0.55 7.64 5.34
N TYR A 126 -0.29 6.88 6.38
CA TYR A 126 1.04 6.83 7.01
C TYR A 126 2.14 6.46 6.00
N TYR A 127 1.89 5.48 5.14
CA TYR A 127 2.86 5.05 4.13
C TYR A 127 3.03 6.11 3.03
N VAL A 128 1.94 6.69 2.56
CA VAL A 128 1.97 7.81 1.60
C VAL A 128 2.77 8.99 2.18
N SER A 129 2.62 9.27 3.47
CA SER A 129 3.35 10.31 4.19
C SER A 129 4.87 10.05 4.24
N ASN A 130 5.29 8.79 4.14
CA ASN A 130 6.69 8.38 4.07
C ASN A 130 7.21 8.17 2.64
N GLY A 131 6.44 8.52 1.63
CA GLY A 131 6.85 8.45 0.22
C GLY A 131 6.58 7.11 -0.45
N TYR A 132 5.77 6.23 0.16
CA TYR A 132 5.40 4.94 -0.41
C TYR A 132 3.97 4.99 -0.97
N PRO A 133 3.77 4.71 -2.26
CA PRO A 133 2.44 4.61 -2.84
C PRO A 133 1.72 3.38 -2.30
N VAL A 134 0.41 3.46 -2.21
CA VAL A 134 -0.42 2.33 -1.79
C VAL A 134 -1.26 1.86 -2.97
N PHE A 135 -1.09 0.59 -3.35
CA PHE A 135 -2.00 -0.09 -4.28
C PHE A 135 -3.34 -0.29 -3.59
N ALA A 136 -4.43 0.03 -4.28
CA ALA A 136 -5.78 -0.05 -3.74
C ALA A 136 -6.76 -0.59 -4.78
N MET A 137 -7.48 -1.67 -4.44
CA MET A 137 -8.59 -2.15 -5.26
C MET A 137 -9.78 -1.20 -5.18
N THR A 138 -10.42 -0.94 -6.32
CA THR A 138 -11.66 -0.14 -6.42
C THR A 138 -12.85 -0.98 -6.85
N GLY A 139 -12.62 -2.22 -7.20
CA GLY A 139 -13.59 -3.22 -7.62
C GLY A 139 -12.91 -4.57 -7.77
N SER A 140 -13.59 -5.55 -8.35
CA SER A 140 -13.04 -6.91 -8.52
C SER A 140 -11.87 -6.98 -9.52
N ASN A 141 -11.84 -6.06 -10.49
CA ASN A 141 -10.84 -6.06 -11.58
C ASN A 141 -10.18 -4.69 -11.78
N ASP A 142 -10.42 -3.74 -10.89
CA ASP A 142 -9.93 -2.38 -11.03
C ASP A 142 -9.15 -1.95 -9.80
N ALA A 143 -8.09 -1.20 -10.04
CA ALA A 143 -7.22 -0.67 -9.01
C ALA A 143 -6.76 0.76 -9.35
N VAL A 144 -6.37 1.47 -8.32
CA VAL A 144 -5.70 2.78 -8.37
C VAL A 144 -4.48 2.76 -7.45
N LEU A 145 -3.63 3.76 -7.56
CA LEU A 145 -2.60 4.03 -6.54
C LEU A 145 -3.01 5.24 -5.70
N VAL A 146 -2.93 5.10 -4.38
CA VAL A 146 -2.97 6.24 -3.47
C VAL A 146 -1.57 6.84 -3.44
N VAL A 147 -1.43 8.03 -4.01
CA VAL A 147 -0.13 8.65 -4.28
C VAL A 147 0.09 9.97 -3.55
N GLY A 148 -0.92 10.46 -2.86
CA GLY A 148 -0.83 11.71 -2.12
C GLY A 148 -2.07 11.98 -1.27
N TYR A 149 -2.03 13.07 -0.54
CA TYR A 149 -3.17 13.56 0.23
C TYR A 149 -2.98 15.04 0.60
N ASP A 150 -4.06 15.70 0.95
CA ASP A 150 -4.09 16.98 1.65
C ASP A 150 -4.99 16.89 2.91
N ALA A 151 -5.40 18.01 3.47
CA ALA A 151 -6.20 18.04 4.69
C ALA A 151 -7.54 17.28 4.58
N ASN A 152 -8.15 17.29 3.40
CA ASN A 152 -9.52 16.79 3.19
C ASN A 152 -9.62 15.72 2.10
N ASN A 153 -8.57 15.54 1.30
CA ASN A 153 -8.61 14.70 0.11
C ASN A 153 -7.45 13.72 0.08
N VAL A 154 -7.67 12.62 -0.59
CA VAL A 154 -6.61 11.74 -1.11
C VAL A 154 -6.37 12.03 -2.58
N VAL A 155 -5.14 11.83 -3.04
CA VAL A 155 -4.77 11.91 -4.45
C VAL A 155 -4.59 10.49 -4.97
N LEU A 156 -5.38 10.15 -5.98
CA LEU A 156 -5.42 8.83 -6.60
C LEU A 156 -4.87 8.93 -8.01
N TYR A 157 -4.04 7.97 -8.40
CA TYR A 157 -3.64 7.78 -9.80
C TYR A 157 -4.51 6.70 -10.43
N ASP A 158 -5.20 7.08 -11.49
CA ASP A 158 -5.99 6.15 -12.31
C ASP A 158 -5.19 5.81 -13.57
N PRO A 159 -4.70 4.57 -13.70
CA PRO A 159 -3.92 4.17 -14.85
C PRO A 159 -4.75 4.10 -16.14
N ALA A 160 -6.07 3.91 -16.07
CA ALA A 160 -6.94 3.86 -17.25
C ALA A 160 -6.94 5.19 -18.04
N VAL A 161 -6.75 6.30 -17.35
CA VAL A 161 -6.64 7.64 -17.94
C VAL A 161 -5.24 8.24 -17.84
N GLY A 162 -4.32 7.58 -17.13
CA GLY A 162 -2.95 8.04 -16.96
C GLY A 162 -2.80 9.34 -16.17
N GLN A 163 -3.75 9.64 -15.27
CA GLN A 163 -3.81 10.90 -14.55
C GLN A 163 -4.12 10.72 -13.07
N THR A 164 -3.74 11.72 -12.29
CA THR A 164 -4.15 11.80 -10.89
C THR A 164 -5.40 12.66 -10.74
N TYR A 165 -6.21 12.32 -9.74
CA TYR A 165 -7.37 13.10 -9.34
C TYR A 165 -7.50 13.12 -7.82
N LYS A 166 -8.23 14.09 -7.31
CA LYS A 166 -8.55 14.19 -5.88
C LYS A 166 -9.93 13.62 -5.60
N ARG A 167 -10.02 12.92 -4.47
CA ARG A 167 -11.29 12.46 -3.89
C ARG A 167 -11.29 12.81 -2.41
N THR A 168 -12.45 13.21 -1.85
CA THR A 168 -12.52 13.44 -0.41
C THR A 168 -12.15 12.17 0.34
N THR A 169 -11.57 12.31 1.52
CA THR A 169 -11.20 11.15 2.34
C THR A 169 -12.42 10.27 2.63
N ALA A 170 -13.58 10.87 2.89
CA ALA A 170 -14.82 10.15 3.16
C ALA A 170 -15.30 9.34 1.94
N ASP A 171 -15.33 9.95 0.75
CA ASP A 171 -15.74 9.25 -0.49
C ASP A 171 -14.73 8.15 -0.87
N ALA A 172 -13.46 8.35 -0.57
CA ALA A 172 -12.44 7.33 -0.81
C ALA A 172 -12.59 6.15 0.16
N ASP A 173 -12.86 6.42 1.44
CA ASP A 173 -13.15 5.39 2.44
C ASP A 173 -14.34 4.52 2.02
N GLU A 174 -15.44 5.14 1.57
CA GLU A 174 -16.61 4.42 1.09
C GLU A 174 -16.29 3.58 -0.15
N MET A 175 -15.58 4.14 -1.11
CA MET A 175 -15.17 3.44 -2.34
C MET A 175 -14.33 2.21 -2.02
N PHE A 176 -13.30 2.35 -1.18
CA PHE A 176 -12.42 1.25 -0.82
C PHE A 176 -13.11 0.22 0.09
N PHE A 177 -13.95 0.67 1.01
CA PHE A 177 -14.77 -0.23 1.85
C PHE A 177 -15.65 -1.14 0.99
N ASN A 178 -16.31 -0.58 -0.04
CA ASN A 178 -17.13 -1.34 -0.98
C ASN A 178 -16.31 -2.33 -1.83
N ALA A 179 -15.02 -2.09 -2.00
CA ALA A 179 -14.07 -2.98 -2.66
C ALA A 179 -13.36 -3.95 -1.71
N GLY A 180 -13.70 -3.95 -0.41
CA GLY A 180 -13.15 -4.85 0.61
C GLY A 180 -11.91 -4.34 1.31
N ASN A 181 -11.56 -3.06 1.20
CA ASN A 181 -10.36 -2.45 1.78
C ASN A 181 -9.09 -3.24 1.46
N ILE A 182 -8.90 -3.60 0.20
CA ILE A 182 -7.74 -4.38 -0.25
C ILE A 182 -6.62 -3.40 -0.63
N PHE A 183 -5.56 -3.39 0.19
CA PHE A 183 -4.43 -2.50 0.03
C PHE A 183 -3.11 -3.24 0.15
N PHE A 184 -2.13 -2.86 -0.67
CA PHE A 184 -0.75 -3.32 -0.57
C PHE A 184 0.20 -2.14 -0.69
N THR A 185 1.30 -2.20 0.05
CA THR A 185 2.41 -1.25 -0.07
C THR A 185 3.72 -1.94 0.29
N TYR A 186 4.78 -1.18 0.38
CA TYR A 186 6.09 -1.65 0.82
C TYR A 186 6.76 -0.59 1.68
N GLN A 187 7.81 -1.00 2.38
CA GLN A 187 8.65 -0.12 3.21
C GLN A 187 10.10 -0.58 3.11
N LYS A 188 11.02 0.38 2.97
CA LYS A 188 12.48 0.16 3.02
C LYS A 188 13.06 0.53 4.36
#